data_3d3c2678c07ee6c0c7c854163cbf8bc5
#
_entry.id   3d3c2678c07ee6c0c7c854163cbf8bc5
#
_cell.length_a   1.000
_cell.length_b   1.000
_cell.length_c   1.000
_cell.angle_alpha   90.00
_cell.angle_beta   90.00
_cell.angle_gamma   90.00
#
_symmetry.space_group_name_H-M   'P 1'
#
loop_
_entity.id
_entity.type
_entity.pdbx_description
1 polymer ?
#
loop_
_entity_poly.entity_id
_entity_poly.type
_entity_poly.pdbx_seq_one_letter_code
_entity_poly.pdbx_strand_id
1 'polypeptide(L)'
;MDRETRAFAESHFRRLRGQPAGGAGAPPGRVDFIASPASFSYADFFQRYLLPNVPCVFSCAFTEGWGCRRRWVTPGGRPDFQHLLRTYGDAVVPVADCGRREYNAHPKEHMLLRDYLRYWTEHIESGYSSPRGCLYLKDWHLCRDSSAEDVFTLPVYFSSDWLNEYWDALDVDDYRFVYMGPAGSCHLYPRRGHCSPALELTQEAGEMVFVPSGWHHQVHNLEDTISINHNWVNGCNLANMWHFLQQELRAVQQEVSQWKETMPDWHHHCQVIMRSCTGINFEEFYHFLKVIAERRLLLLAEGTDSGAMEGGAGSGLGPHQAAFDVSRITEVLASVVAHPDFQKVDTGMFSPRPEELLQQLEEVVASTESI
;
A
#
# COMPACT_ATOMS: atom_id res chain seq x y z
N MET A 1 -11.43 18.34 -3.74
CA MET A 1 -10.71 18.29 -5.03
C MET A 1 -11.49 19.17 -5.98
N ASP A 2 -10.82 20.12 -6.67
CA ASP A 2 -11.50 21.01 -7.59
C ASP A 2 -11.96 20.31 -8.88
N ARG A 3 -12.83 20.98 -9.64
CA ARG A 3 -13.44 20.43 -10.86
C ARG A 3 -12.40 20.09 -11.95
N GLU A 4 -11.32 20.89 -12.05
CA GLU A 4 -10.28 20.67 -13.05
C GLU A 4 -9.45 19.43 -12.70
N THR A 5 -9.08 19.27 -11.43
CA THR A 5 -8.38 18.09 -10.93
C THR A 5 -9.21 16.83 -11.15
N ARG A 6 -10.53 16.89 -10.92
CA ARG A 6 -11.43 15.76 -11.19
C ARG A 6 -11.48 15.41 -12.67
N ALA A 7 -11.71 16.39 -13.54
CA ALA A 7 -11.76 16.17 -14.98
C ALA A 7 -10.44 15.62 -15.53
N PHE A 8 -9.31 16.13 -15.05
CA PHE A 8 -7.99 15.59 -15.36
C PHE A 8 -7.83 14.13 -14.90
N ALA A 9 -8.25 13.83 -13.68
CA ALA A 9 -8.21 12.47 -13.13
C ALA A 9 -9.01 11.48 -13.98
N GLU A 10 -10.24 11.84 -14.35
CA GLU A 10 -11.11 10.99 -15.17
C GLU A 10 -10.57 10.78 -16.58
N SER A 11 -10.06 11.84 -17.20
CA SER A 11 -9.42 11.76 -18.52
C SER A 11 -8.20 10.83 -18.49
N HIS A 12 -7.38 10.94 -17.45
CA HIS A 12 -6.18 10.12 -17.30
C HIS A 12 -6.52 8.66 -17.02
N PHE A 13 -7.53 8.41 -16.17
CA PHE A 13 -7.99 7.06 -15.85
C PHE A 13 -8.56 6.34 -17.09
N ARG A 14 -9.35 7.03 -17.92
CA ARG A 14 -9.84 6.48 -19.19
C ARG A 14 -8.70 6.08 -20.12
N ARG A 15 -7.62 6.86 -20.14
CA ARG A 15 -6.41 6.53 -20.91
C ARG A 15 -5.70 5.29 -20.37
N LEU A 16 -5.62 5.12 -19.04
CA LEU A 16 -4.98 3.96 -18.40
C LEU A 16 -5.81 2.68 -18.58
N ARG A 17 -7.12 2.76 -18.71
CA ARG A 17 -8.01 1.62 -18.96
C ARG A 17 -7.63 0.79 -20.19
N GLY A 18 -7.13 1.42 -21.24
CA GLY A 18 -6.72 0.77 -22.48
C GLY A 18 -5.31 0.17 -22.44
N GLN A 19 -4.57 0.37 -21.36
CA GLN A 19 -3.20 -0.12 -21.23
C GLN A 19 -3.16 -1.36 -20.33
N PRO A 20 -2.45 -2.44 -20.73
CA PRO A 20 -2.23 -3.56 -19.82
C PRO A 20 -1.49 -3.07 -18.57
N ALA A 21 -1.86 -3.59 -17.41
CA ALA A 21 -1.16 -3.30 -16.17
C ALA A 21 0.31 -3.68 -16.33
N GLY A 22 1.19 -2.76 -16.08
CA GLY A 22 2.62 -2.89 -16.39
C GLY A 22 3.10 -1.97 -17.50
N GLY A 23 2.19 -1.30 -18.19
CA GLY A 23 2.51 -0.16 -19.05
C GLY A 23 2.74 1.10 -18.23
N ALA A 24 3.69 1.08 -17.29
CA ALA A 24 4.32 2.31 -16.88
C ALA A 24 4.83 2.95 -18.17
N GLY A 25 4.41 4.17 -18.47
CA GLY A 25 5.03 4.96 -19.51
C GLY A 25 6.55 4.88 -19.34
N ALA A 26 7.31 5.05 -20.41
CA ALA A 26 8.77 4.98 -20.32
C ALA A 26 9.21 5.69 -19.04
N PRO A 27 10.01 5.04 -18.18
CA PRO A 27 10.38 5.62 -16.90
C PRO A 27 10.94 7.02 -17.15
N PRO A 28 10.54 8.03 -16.37
CA PRO A 28 11.13 9.35 -16.50
C PRO A 28 12.65 9.17 -16.38
N GLY A 29 13.42 9.82 -17.22
CA GLY A 29 14.89 9.73 -17.16
C GLY A 29 15.47 10.25 -15.83
N ARG A 30 14.62 10.79 -14.96
CA ARG A 30 14.95 11.35 -13.64
C ARG A 30 13.74 11.25 -12.72
N VAL A 31 13.99 10.91 -11.44
CA VAL A 31 12.99 10.99 -10.36
C VAL A 31 12.98 12.42 -9.81
N ASP A 32 11.79 13.01 -9.71
CA ASP A 32 11.64 14.36 -9.15
C ASP A 32 11.89 14.36 -7.64
N PHE A 33 12.55 15.43 -7.17
CA PHE A 33 12.81 15.68 -5.77
C PHE A 33 11.98 16.88 -5.29
N ILE A 34 11.15 16.65 -4.27
CA ILE A 34 10.24 17.65 -3.72
C ILE A 34 10.87 18.23 -2.46
N ALA A 35 11.34 19.47 -2.56
CA ALA A 35 12.20 20.06 -1.54
C ALA A 35 11.46 20.56 -0.29
N SER A 36 10.24 21.09 -0.44
CA SER A 36 9.57 21.79 0.67
C SER A 36 8.09 21.50 0.78
N PRO A 37 7.58 21.17 1.98
CA PRO A 37 6.15 21.00 2.21
C PRO A 37 5.36 22.32 2.06
N ALA A 38 6.01 23.48 2.25
CA ALA A 38 5.35 24.78 2.16
C ALA A 38 4.91 25.15 0.72
N SER A 39 5.53 24.58 -0.29
CA SER A 39 5.27 24.83 -1.72
C SER A 39 4.68 23.66 -2.47
N PHE A 40 4.19 22.62 -1.77
CA PHE A 40 3.71 21.41 -2.37
C PHE A 40 2.41 20.93 -1.71
N SER A 41 1.33 20.95 -2.47
CA SER A 41 0.00 20.57 -1.98
C SER A 41 -0.34 19.12 -2.27
N TYR A 42 -1.44 18.62 -1.66
CA TYR A 42 -2.00 17.32 -2.05
C TYR A 42 -2.42 17.29 -3.52
N ALA A 43 -2.99 18.40 -4.05
CA ALA A 43 -3.37 18.49 -5.45
C ALA A 43 -2.15 18.35 -6.39
N ASP A 44 -1.00 18.95 -6.04
CA ASP A 44 0.25 18.77 -6.78
C ASP A 44 0.69 17.31 -6.81
N PHE A 45 0.66 16.64 -5.65
CA PHE A 45 1.02 15.23 -5.57
C PHE A 45 0.06 14.36 -6.38
N PHE A 46 -1.24 14.61 -6.24
CA PHE A 46 -2.28 13.86 -6.95
C PHE A 46 -2.14 13.97 -8.47
N GLN A 47 -1.99 15.19 -8.99
CA GLN A 47 -1.91 15.43 -10.43
C GLN A 47 -0.59 15.01 -11.06
N ARG A 48 0.52 15.23 -10.36
CA ARG A 48 1.86 15.06 -10.95
C ARG A 48 2.45 13.67 -10.74
N TYR A 49 2.06 12.95 -9.68
CA TYR A 49 2.69 11.69 -9.29
C TYR A 49 1.70 10.56 -9.07
N LEU A 50 0.66 10.77 -8.27
CA LEU A 50 -0.26 9.70 -7.88
C LEU A 50 -1.09 9.23 -9.08
N LEU A 51 -1.72 10.15 -9.79
CA LEU A 51 -2.57 9.85 -10.93
C LEU A 51 -1.77 9.39 -12.16
N PRO A 52 -0.65 10.05 -12.55
CA PRO A 52 0.21 9.57 -13.64
C PRO A 52 0.99 8.31 -13.29
N ASN A 53 0.98 7.89 -12.03
CA ASN A 53 1.68 6.69 -11.54
C ASN A 53 3.20 6.76 -11.75
N VAL A 54 3.82 7.89 -11.37
CA VAL A 54 5.26 8.12 -11.49
C VAL A 54 5.90 8.36 -10.12
N PRO A 55 7.14 7.90 -9.89
CA PRO A 55 7.80 8.03 -8.61
C PRO A 55 8.27 9.45 -8.31
N CYS A 56 8.38 9.77 -7.02
CA CYS A 56 9.04 10.99 -6.54
C CYS A 56 9.70 10.76 -5.19
N VAL A 57 10.62 11.66 -4.82
CA VAL A 57 11.30 11.71 -3.52
C VAL A 57 10.89 12.98 -2.80
N PHE A 58 10.46 12.85 -1.55
CA PHE A 58 10.20 13.97 -0.66
C PHE A 58 11.41 14.20 0.24
N SER A 59 11.82 15.43 0.40
CA SER A 59 12.95 15.78 1.26
C SER A 59 12.71 15.45 2.74
N CYS A 60 13.76 15.47 3.52
CA CYS A 60 13.70 15.28 4.98
C CYS A 60 12.85 16.33 5.72
N ALA A 61 12.55 17.47 5.11
CA ALA A 61 11.66 18.49 5.67
C ALA A 61 10.22 17.98 5.91
N PHE A 62 9.77 17.00 5.16
CA PHE A 62 8.43 16.41 5.30
C PHE A 62 8.28 15.50 6.53
N THR A 63 9.39 15.08 7.13
CA THR A 63 9.42 14.14 8.27
C THR A 63 10.07 14.71 9.54
N GLU A 64 10.41 15.99 9.57
CA GLU A 64 11.09 16.62 10.73
C GLU A 64 10.31 16.46 12.04
N GLY A 65 8.97 16.47 11.96
CA GLY A 65 8.09 16.31 13.11
C GLY A 65 7.99 14.89 13.67
N TRP A 66 8.48 13.87 12.96
CA TRP A 66 8.31 12.49 13.38
C TRP A 66 9.11 12.15 14.64
N GLY A 67 8.45 11.47 15.58
CA GLY A 67 9.07 11.07 16.84
C GLY A 67 10.23 10.09 16.65
N CYS A 68 10.12 9.18 15.69
CA CYS A 68 11.20 8.22 15.37
C CYS A 68 12.49 8.91 14.92
N ARG A 69 12.40 10.04 14.20
CA ARG A 69 13.58 10.80 13.80
C ARG A 69 14.37 11.43 14.94
N ARG A 70 13.72 11.61 16.09
CA ARG A 70 14.33 12.18 17.30
C ARG A 70 14.73 11.13 18.32
N ARG A 71 13.95 10.03 18.43
CA ARG A 71 14.11 9.05 19.50
C ARG A 71 14.80 7.76 19.06
N TRP A 72 14.70 7.40 17.77
CA TRP A 72 15.28 6.16 17.27
C TRP A 72 16.70 6.31 16.73
N VAL A 73 17.22 7.52 16.72
CA VAL A 73 18.55 7.85 16.24
C VAL A 73 19.38 8.55 17.32
N THR A 74 20.65 8.21 17.36
CA THR A 74 21.64 8.91 18.19
C THR A 74 21.97 10.28 17.60
N PRO A 75 22.60 11.19 18.33
CA PRO A 75 23.10 12.46 17.79
C PRO A 75 24.05 12.29 16.58
N GLY A 76 24.69 11.12 16.44
CA GLY A 76 25.53 10.78 15.31
C GLY A 76 24.77 10.21 14.09
N GLY A 77 23.43 10.20 14.13
CA GLY A 77 22.58 9.73 13.02
C GLY A 77 22.46 8.21 12.89
N ARG A 78 22.98 7.43 13.84
CA ARG A 78 22.86 5.96 13.83
C ARG A 78 21.67 5.50 14.65
N PRO A 79 21.11 4.28 14.38
CA PRO A 79 20.06 3.71 15.19
C PRO A 79 20.40 3.71 16.70
N ASP A 80 19.47 4.16 17.54
CA ASP A 80 19.62 4.14 18.99
C ASP A 80 19.14 2.83 19.57
N PHE A 81 20.02 1.84 19.57
CA PHE A 81 19.73 0.49 20.09
C PHE A 81 19.34 0.48 21.57
N GLN A 82 19.87 1.41 22.40
CA GLN A 82 19.51 1.48 23.80
C GLN A 82 18.08 1.96 23.99
N HIS A 83 17.66 2.96 23.22
CA HIS A 83 16.26 3.42 23.25
C HIS A 83 15.32 2.32 22.76
N LEU A 84 15.61 1.70 21.62
CA LEU A 84 14.80 0.61 21.06
C LEU A 84 14.70 -0.58 22.00
N LEU A 85 15.79 -0.95 22.65
CA LEU A 85 15.82 -2.05 23.62
C LEU A 85 14.93 -1.77 24.84
N ARG A 86 15.00 -0.54 25.38
CA ARG A 86 14.19 -0.13 26.55
C ARG A 86 12.70 -0.08 26.21
N THR A 87 12.36 0.40 25.02
CA THR A 87 10.96 0.67 24.64
C THR A 87 10.27 -0.57 24.08
N TYR A 88 10.97 -1.36 23.27
CA TYR A 88 10.36 -2.44 22.49
C TYR A 88 11.08 -3.78 22.66
N GLY A 89 12.04 -3.91 23.56
CA GLY A 89 12.91 -5.10 23.68
C GLY A 89 12.18 -6.42 23.85
N ASP A 90 10.98 -6.41 24.44
CA ASP A 90 10.14 -7.59 24.65
C ASP A 90 9.17 -7.89 23.50
N ALA A 91 9.12 -7.03 22.48
CA ALA A 91 8.29 -7.28 21.32
C ALA A 91 8.79 -8.48 20.51
N VAL A 92 7.87 -9.31 20.07
CA VAL A 92 8.15 -10.40 19.13
C VAL A 92 8.10 -9.84 17.70
N VAL A 93 9.21 -9.95 16.99
CA VAL A 93 9.37 -9.36 15.66
C VAL A 93 9.72 -10.40 14.61
N PRO A 94 9.24 -10.25 13.36
CA PRO A 94 9.60 -11.12 12.26
C PRO A 94 10.96 -10.73 11.69
N VAL A 95 11.84 -11.71 11.52
CA VAL A 95 13.21 -11.53 11.03
C VAL A 95 13.47 -12.48 9.88
N ALA A 96 13.87 -11.93 8.74
CA ALA A 96 14.21 -12.66 7.53
C ALA A 96 15.70 -12.98 7.47
N ASP A 97 16.05 -14.19 7.05
CA ASP A 97 17.42 -14.59 6.75
C ASP A 97 17.75 -14.28 5.28
N CYS A 98 18.49 -13.19 5.03
CA CYS A 98 18.87 -12.76 3.69
C CYS A 98 19.84 -13.71 2.97
N GLY A 99 20.52 -14.59 3.72
CA GLY A 99 21.42 -15.61 3.16
C GLY A 99 20.69 -16.84 2.62
N ARG A 100 19.43 -17.01 2.95
CA ARG A 100 18.62 -18.16 2.54
C ARG A 100 17.47 -17.72 1.66
N ARG A 101 17.10 -18.59 0.73
CA ARG A 101 15.96 -18.36 -0.17
C ARG A 101 15.10 -19.62 -0.19
N GLU A 102 13.83 -19.45 0.11
CA GLU A 102 12.81 -20.49 0.00
C GLU A 102 11.72 -20.00 -0.96
N TYR A 103 11.55 -20.73 -2.06
CA TYR A 103 10.70 -20.27 -3.18
C TYR A 103 11.10 -18.87 -3.67
N ASN A 104 10.26 -17.88 -3.48
CA ASN A 104 10.47 -16.51 -3.93
C ASN A 104 10.69 -15.52 -2.77
N ALA A 105 10.91 -16.00 -1.54
CA ALA A 105 11.07 -15.19 -0.35
C ALA A 105 12.25 -15.66 0.50
N HIS A 106 12.71 -14.78 1.39
CA HIS A 106 13.60 -15.16 2.47
C HIS A 106 12.78 -15.80 3.60
N PRO A 107 13.20 -16.93 4.18
CA PRO A 107 12.51 -17.52 5.32
C PRO A 107 12.56 -16.57 6.50
N LYS A 108 11.43 -16.48 7.23
CA LYS A 108 11.30 -15.65 8.42
C LYS A 108 11.19 -16.52 9.66
N GLU A 109 11.83 -16.06 10.72
CA GLU A 109 11.63 -16.55 12.09
C GLU A 109 11.11 -15.42 12.97
N HIS A 110 10.46 -15.75 14.08
CA HIS A 110 10.04 -14.78 15.09
C HIS A 110 10.98 -14.84 16.28
N MET A 111 11.46 -13.67 16.72
CA MET A 111 12.31 -13.56 17.88
C MET A 111 11.98 -12.28 18.68
N LEU A 112 12.50 -12.17 19.90
CA LEU A 112 12.40 -10.94 20.65
C LEU A 112 13.28 -9.85 20.03
N LEU A 113 12.79 -8.62 20.02
CA LEU A 113 13.57 -7.50 19.49
C LEU A 113 14.93 -7.36 20.17
N ARG A 114 15.01 -7.62 21.51
CA ARG A 114 16.28 -7.63 22.25
C ARG A 114 17.32 -8.58 21.65
N ASP A 115 16.88 -9.74 21.18
CA ASP A 115 17.78 -10.76 20.61
C ASP A 115 18.21 -10.36 19.20
N TYR A 116 17.32 -9.73 18.44
CA TYR A 116 17.65 -9.15 17.16
C TYR A 116 18.65 -7.98 17.28
N LEU A 117 18.46 -7.07 18.24
CA LEU A 117 19.38 -5.95 18.48
C LEU A 117 20.75 -6.44 18.96
N ARG A 118 20.80 -7.50 19.76
CA ARG A 118 22.07 -8.15 20.15
C ARG A 118 22.80 -8.68 18.91
N TYR A 119 22.11 -9.46 18.07
CA TYR A 119 22.65 -9.92 16.80
C TYR A 119 23.19 -8.75 15.95
N TRP A 120 22.40 -7.67 15.80
CA TRP A 120 22.79 -6.53 14.96
C TRP A 120 24.05 -5.82 15.52
N THR A 121 24.14 -5.66 16.83
CA THR A 121 25.34 -5.12 17.49
C THR A 121 26.56 -5.99 17.21
N GLU A 122 26.46 -7.31 17.44
CA GLU A 122 27.54 -8.27 17.15
C GLU A 122 27.94 -8.27 15.67
N HIS A 123 26.96 -8.10 14.78
CA HIS A 123 27.20 -8.04 13.34
C HIS A 123 28.02 -6.80 12.96
N ILE A 124 27.71 -5.64 13.55
CA ILE A 124 28.48 -4.40 13.37
C ILE A 124 29.91 -4.57 13.94
N GLU A 125 30.04 -5.07 15.18
CA GLU A 125 31.32 -5.25 15.86
C GLU A 125 32.25 -6.24 15.12
N SER A 126 31.69 -7.24 14.45
CA SER A 126 32.41 -8.17 13.60
C SER A 126 32.74 -7.63 12.18
N GLY A 127 32.48 -6.37 11.90
CA GLY A 127 32.64 -5.80 10.56
C GLY A 127 31.69 -6.40 9.55
N TYR A 128 30.43 -6.62 9.94
CA TYR A 128 29.34 -7.21 9.13
C TYR A 128 29.63 -8.63 8.65
N SER A 129 30.34 -9.41 9.44
CA SER A 129 30.74 -10.78 9.13
C SER A 129 30.30 -11.83 10.18
N SER A 130 29.15 -11.59 10.83
CA SER A 130 28.57 -12.53 11.78
C SER A 130 28.38 -13.92 11.17
N PRO A 131 28.64 -15.01 11.93
CA PRO A 131 28.37 -16.38 11.50
C PRO A 131 26.90 -16.66 11.19
N ARG A 132 25.98 -15.86 11.72
CA ARG A 132 24.54 -15.93 11.42
C ARG A 132 24.16 -15.33 10.07
N GLY A 133 25.12 -14.76 9.35
CA GLY A 133 24.86 -14.06 8.10
C GLY A 133 24.11 -12.75 8.29
N CYS A 134 23.46 -12.29 7.25
CA CYS A 134 22.68 -11.06 7.26
C CYS A 134 21.21 -11.35 7.59
N LEU A 135 20.77 -10.95 8.77
CA LEU A 135 19.37 -11.01 9.20
C LEU A 135 18.74 -9.62 9.06
N TYR A 136 17.48 -9.59 8.64
CA TYR A 136 16.73 -8.37 8.38
C TYR A 136 15.34 -8.43 9.01
N LEU A 137 15.09 -7.57 10.01
CA LEU A 137 13.77 -7.38 10.58
C LEU A 137 12.88 -6.69 9.55
N LYS A 138 11.80 -7.34 9.17
CA LYS A 138 10.87 -6.81 8.17
C LYS A 138 9.43 -7.22 8.45
N ASP A 139 8.51 -6.40 7.99
CA ASP A 139 7.07 -6.59 8.14
C ASP A 139 6.62 -6.57 9.62
N TRP A 140 7.24 -5.74 10.46
CA TRP A 140 6.81 -5.55 11.85
C TRP A 140 5.67 -4.56 11.93
N HIS A 141 4.51 -5.00 12.40
CA HIS A 141 3.29 -4.20 12.58
C HIS A 141 3.34 -3.38 13.89
N LEU A 142 4.34 -2.52 14.03
CA LEU A 142 4.53 -1.73 15.25
C LEU A 142 3.32 -0.86 15.60
N CYS A 143 2.65 -0.27 14.59
CA CYS A 143 1.52 0.62 14.81
C CYS A 143 0.30 -0.10 15.41
N ARG A 144 0.14 -1.40 15.12
CA ARG A 144 -0.87 -2.26 15.70
C ARG A 144 -0.46 -2.76 17.07
N ASP A 145 0.79 -3.18 17.22
CA ASP A 145 1.28 -3.89 18.41
C ASP A 145 1.61 -2.94 19.58
N SER A 146 1.68 -1.65 19.34
CA SER A 146 1.94 -0.64 20.36
C SER A 146 1.22 0.66 20.04
N SER A 147 0.90 1.46 21.05
CA SER A 147 0.32 2.81 20.90
C SER A 147 1.38 3.77 20.33
N ALA A 148 1.66 3.61 19.05
CA ALA A 148 2.75 4.26 18.35
C ALA A 148 2.42 5.70 17.92
N GLU A 149 1.51 6.38 18.62
CA GLU A 149 1.04 7.75 18.29
C GLU A 149 2.16 8.74 17.99
N ASP A 150 3.34 8.49 18.56
CA ASP A 150 4.50 9.37 18.44
C ASP A 150 5.60 8.85 17.48
N VAL A 151 5.42 7.73 16.79
CA VAL A 151 6.48 7.22 15.90
C VAL A 151 6.58 8.05 14.64
N PHE A 152 5.47 8.21 13.94
CA PHE A 152 5.37 9.07 12.76
C PHE A 152 3.94 9.60 12.59
N THR A 153 3.83 10.70 11.87
CA THR A 153 2.53 11.25 11.46
C THR A 153 2.34 10.97 9.98
N LEU A 154 1.19 10.39 9.62
CA LEU A 154 0.88 10.13 8.22
C LEU A 154 0.82 11.46 7.44
N PRO A 155 1.67 11.63 6.43
CA PRO A 155 1.62 12.83 5.59
C PRO A 155 0.27 12.95 4.86
N VAL A 156 -0.20 14.18 4.69
CA VAL A 156 -1.47 14.47 3.99
C VAL A 156 -1.52 13.85 2.58
N TYR A 157 -0.40 13.71 1.93
CA TYR A 157 -0.26 13.12 0.59
C TYR A 157 -0.72 11.66 0.53
N PHE A 158 -0.67 10.95 1.66
CA PHE A 158 -1.00 9.53 1.79
C PHE A 158 -2.30 9.29 2.58
N SER A 159 -3.09 10.35 2.80
CA SER A 159 -4.32 10.29 3.61
C SER A 159 -5.46 9.52 2.93
N SER A 160 -5.48 9.43 1.60
CA SER A 160 -6.45 8.61 0.89
C SER A 160 -5.95 7.17 0.81
N ASP A 161 -6.15 6.42 1.88
CA ASP A 161 -5.61 5.09 2.13
C ASP A 161 -6.75 4.11 2.42
N TRP A 162 -7.34 3.57 1.36
CA TRP A 162 -8.48 2.66 1.46
C TRP A 162 -8.10 1.31 2.06
N LEU A 163 -6.86 0.89 1.86
CA LEU A 163 -6.40 -0.41 2.33
C LEU A 163 -6.36 -0.44 3.86
N ASN A 164 -5.68 0.53 4.48
CA ASN A 164 -5.65 0.63 5.93
C ASN A 164 -7.00 1.08 6.50
N GLU A 165 -7.77 1.93 5.81
CA GLU A 165 -9.13 2.29 6.20
C GLU A 165 -10.04 1.05 6.31
N TYR A 166 -9.92 0.09 5.42
CA TYR A 166 -10.66 -1.17 5.47
C TYR A 166 -10.20 -2.08 6.61
N TRP A 167 -8.89 -2.29 6.76
CA TRP A 167 -8.36 -3.19 7.78
C TRP A 167 -8.47 -2.61 9.19
N ASP A 168 -8.30 -1.30 9.37
CA ASP A 168 -8.55 -0.60 10.65
C ASP A 168 -10.02 -0.76 11.08
N ALA A 169 -10.97 -0.77 10.14
CA ALA A 169 -12.38 -1.00 10.44
C ALA A 169 -12.69 -2.43 10.91
N LEU A 170 -11.88 -3.40 10.51
CA LEU A 170 -12.02 -4.80 10.93
C LEU A 170 -11.18 -5.16 12.17
N ASP A 171 -10.29 -4.26 12.59
CA ASP A 171 -9.36 -4.46 13.71
C ASP A 171 -8.54 -5.76 13.60
N VAL A 172 -8.10 -6.12 12.40
CA VAL A 172 -7.43 -7.41 12.15
C VAL A 172 -6.01 -7.27 11.66
N ASP A 173 -5.67 -6.21 10.90
CA ASP A 173 -4.33 -6.03 10.31
C ASP A 173 -4.07 -4.57 9.94
N ASP A 174 -2.84 -4.29 9.50
CA ASP A 174 -2.48 -3.05 8.84
C ASP A 174 -1.40 -3.28 7.79
N TYR A 175 -1.20 -2.29 6.91
CA TYR A 175 -0.18 -2.31 5.87
C TYR A 175 0.89 -1.24 6.09
N ARG A 176 1.17 -0.95 7.38
CA ARG A 176 2.21 -0.05 7.88
C ARG A 176 3.25 -0.88 8.62
N PHE A 177 4.48 -0.89 8.11
CA PHE A 177 5.52 -1.79 8.59
C PHE A 177 6.77 -1.02 9.01
N VAL A 178 7.44 -1.51 10.03
CA VAL A 178 8.79 -1.10 10.39
C VAL A 178 9.78 -2.14 9.91
N TYR A 179 10.83 -1.67 9.27
CA TYR A 179 11.97 -2.49 8.84
C TYR A 179 13.23 -2.00 9.53
N MET A 180 14.08 -2.93 9.97
CA MET A 180 15.34 -2.61 10.62
C MET A 180 16.43 -3.56 10.17
N GLY A 181 17.57 -3.05 9.72
CA GLY A 181 18.65 -3.92 9.34
C GLY A 181 20.00 -3.27 9.15
N PRO A 182 21.04 -4.11 9.23
CA PRO A 182 22.42 -3.67 9.02
C PRO A 182 22.66 -3.24 7.58
N ALA A 183 23.76 -2.52 7.37
CA ALA A 183 24.31 -2.30 6.06
C ALA A 183 24.51 -3.65 5.32
N GLY A 184 24.21 -3.66 4.03
CA GLY A 184 24.23 -4.87 3.19
C GLY A 184 22.94 -5.69 3.20
N SER A 185 21.99 -5.45 4.09
CA SER A 185 20.69 -6.09 4.00
C SER A 185 19.90 -5.60 2.80
N CYS A 186 19.12 -6.50 2.19
CA CYS A 186 18.34 -6.16 1.02
C CYS A 186 16.93 -6.73 1.08
N HIS A 187 16.00 -5.99 0.48
CA HIS A 187 14.64 -6.40 0.25
C HIS A 187 14.48 -6.68 -1.25
N LEU A 188 14.38 -7.97 -1.59
CA LEU A 188 14.22 -8.42 -2.97
C LEU A 188 12.76 -8.71 -3.24
N TYR A 189 12.22 -8.10 -4.28
CA TYR A 189 10.99 -8.58 -4.91
C TYR A 189 11.36 -9.47 -6.10
N PRO A 190 10.75 -10.65 -6.26
CA PRO A 190 11.09 -11.54 -7.36
C PRO A 190 10.81 -10.87 -8.71
N ARG A 191 11.83 -10.86 -9.58
CA ARG A 191 11.67 -10.38 -10.95
C ARG A 191 10.83 -11.37 -11.73
N ARG A 192 9.68 -10.94 -12.22
CA ARG A 192 8.94 -11.63 -13.28
C ARG A 192 9.21 -10.88 -14.60
N GLY A 193 10.09 -11.43 -15.45
CA GLY A 193 10.29 -10.96 -16.82
C GLY A 193 11.46 -9.97 -17.05
N HIS A 194 11.68 -9.61 -18.31
CA HIS A 194 12.68 -8.64 -18.71
C HIS A 194 12.29 -7.25 -18.25
N CYS A 195 13.13 -6.63 -17.41
CA CYS A 195 12.91 -5.28 -16.94
C CYS A 195 13.33 -4.24 -18.00
N SER A 196 12.49 -3.24 -18.16
CA SER A 196 12.88 -1.94 -18.72
C SER A 196 14.08 -1.36 -17.97
N PRO A 197 14.81 -0.37 -18.53
CA PRO A 197 15.93 0.24 -17.83
C PRO A 197 15.52 0.65 -16.41
N ALA A 198 16.32 0.21 -15.43
CA ALA A 198 16.05 0.47 -14.02
C ALA A 198 16.35 1.94 -13.71
N LEU A 199 15.50 2.57 -12.92
CA LEU A 199 15.82 3.81 -12.23
C LEU A 199 16.58 3.45 -10.96
N GLU A 200 17.69 4.12 -10.72
CA GLU A 200 18.47 4.00 -9.49
C GLU A 200 18.45 5.33 -8.74
N LEU A 201 18.17 5.28 -7.45
CA LEU A 201 18.20 6.44 -6.58
C LEU A 201 18.75 6.05 -5.21
N THR A 202 19.37 7.00 -4.52
CA THR A 202 19.73 6.87 -3.11
C THR A 202 18.72 7.67 -2.29
N GLN A 203 18.18 7.04 -1.26
CA GLN A 203 17.30 7.69 -0.27
C GLN A 203 18.12 8.02 0.95
N GLU A 204 18.18 9.29 1.31
CA GLU A 204 18.89 9.79 2.49
C GLU A 204 18.02 9.72 3.75
N ALA A 205 18.66 9.86 4.93
CA ALA A 205 17.95 9.84 6.20
C ALA A 205 16.86 10.92 6.28
N GLY A 206 15.65 10.50 6.60
CA GLY A 206 14.48 11.37 6.72
C GLY A 206 13.73 11.64 5.41
N GLU A 207 14.25 11.22 4.29
CA GLU A 207 13.52 11.30 3.02
C GLU A 207 12.43 10.23 2.91
N MET A 208 11.40 10.51 2.09
CA MET A 208 10.39 9.54 1.72
C MET A 208 10.43 9.30 0.20
N VAL A 209 10.28 8.06 -0.20
CA VAL A 209 10.17 7.68 -1.61
C VAL A 209 8.75 7.19 -1.88
N PHE A 210 8.07 7.80 -2.85
CA PHE A 210 6.84 7.28 -3.41
C PHE A 210 7.16 6.29 -4.52
N VAL A 211 6.83 5.03 -4.30
CA VAL A 211 6.92 3.96 -5.30
C VAL A 211 5.52 3.68 -5.83
N PRO A 212 5.24 3.99 -7.11
CA PRO A 212 3.91 3.83 -7.66
C PRO A 212 3.46 2.38 -7.79
N SER A 213 2.15 2.17 -7.92
CA SER A 213 1.55 0.86 -8.11
C SER A 213 2.11 0.14 -9.34
N GLY A 214 2.47 -1.14 -9.19
CA GLY A 214 3.03 -1.97 -10.26
C GLY A 214 4.51 -1.73 -10.58
N TRP A 215 5.18 -0.81 -9.89
CA TRP A 215 6.61 -0.59 -10.04
C TRP A 215 7.39 -1.60 -9.21
N HIS A 216 8.04 -2.55 -9.88
CA HIS A 216 8.95 -3.47 -9.22
C HIS A 216 10.19 -2.72 -8.74
N HIS A 217 10.54 -2.94 -7.48
CA HIS A 217 11.67 -2.25 -6.87
C HIS A 217 12.49 -3.20 -6.01
N GLN A 218 13.72 -2.80 -5.76
CA GLN A 218 14.66 -3.49 -4.90
C GLN A 218 15.32 -2.45 -4.00
N VAL A 219 15.42 -2.73 -2.73
CA VAL A 219 16.00 -1.82 -1.74
C VAL A 219 17.23 -2.47 -1.14
N HIS A 220 18.34 -1.73 -1.10
CA HIS A 220 19.58 -2.13 -0.43
C HIS A 220 19.92 -1.12 0.65
N ASN A 221 20.14 -1.57 1.86
CA ASN A 221 20.64 -0.73 2.94
C ASN A 221 22.12 -0.47 2.73
N LEU A 222 22.48 0.78 2.45
CA LEU A 222 23.88 1.20 2.33
C LEU A 222 24.52 1.40 3.70
N GLU A 223 23.71 1.73 4.71
CA GLU A 223 24.09 1.90 6.11
C GLU A 223 23.12 1.14 7.01
N ASP A 224 23.42 1.11 8.32
CA ASP A 224 22.50 0.61 9.33
C ASP A 224 21.23 1.45 9.33
N THR A 225 20.08 0.86 9.01
CA THR A 225 18.88 1.59 8.63
C THR A 225 17.65 1.10 9.37
N ILE A 226 16.81 2.08 9.78
CA ILE A 226 15.43 1.86 10.19
C ILE A 226 14.55 2.58 9.18
N SER A 227 13.55 1.90 8.63
CA SER A 227 12.61 2.48 7.69
C SER A 227 11.17 2.16 8.05
N ILE A 228 10.27 3.05 7.67
CA ILE A 228 8.83 2.88 7.77
C ILE A 228 8.29 2.70 6.36
N ASN A 229 7.61 1.60 6.13
CA ASN A 229 6.96 1.27 4.87
C ASN A 229 5.46 1.38 5.04
N HIS A 230 4.79 2.04 4.11
CA HIS A 230 3.35 2.22 4.11
C HIS A 230 2.79 1.84 2.76
N ASN A 231 2.02 0.76 2.71
CA ASN A 231 1.30 0.33 1.51
C ASN A 231 -0.11 0.85 1.56
N TRP A 232 -0.58 1.42 0.46
CA TRP A 232 -1.96 1.89 0.36
C TRP A 232 -2.58 1.63 -1.01
N VAL A 233 -3.92 1.68 -1.06
CA VAL A 233 -4.74 1.68 -2.26
C VAL A 233 -5.70 2.84 -2.20
N ASN A 234 -5.99 3.46 -3.34
CA ASN A 234 -7.06 4.43 -3.50
C ASN A 234 -7.62 4.45 -4.93
N GLY A 235 -8.47 5.41 -5.26
CA GLY A 235 -9.09 5.50 -6.58
C GLY A 235 -8.12 5.60 -7.76
N CYS A 236 -6.90 6.08 -7.54
CA CYS A 236 -5.90 6.21 -8.61
C CYS A 236 -5.28 4.87 -9.03
N ASN A 237 -5.19 3.90 -8.12
CA ASN A 237 -4.54 2.61 -8.37
C ASN A 237 -5.47 1.39 -8.17
N LEU A 238 -6.74 1.60 -7.86
CA LEU A 238 -7.71 0.52 -7.64
C LEU A 238 -7.83 -0.42 -8.84
N ALA A 239 -7.80 0.11 -10.05
CA ALA A 239 -7.84 -0.70 -11.27
C ALA A 239 -6.61 -1.61 -11.40
N ASN A 240 -5.44 -1.17 -10.96
CA ASN A 240 -4.24 -2.00 -10.93
C ASN A 240 -4.37 -3.14 -9.92
N MET A 241 -4.96 -2.88 -8.75
CA MET A 241 -5.26 -3.92 -7.77
C MET A 241 -6.21 -4.98 -8.34
N TRP A 242 -7.31 -4.57 -8.98
CA TRP A 242 -8.23 -5.50 -9.62
C TRP A 242 -7.55 -6.33 -10.71
N HIS A 243 -6.73 -5.71 -11.54
CA HIS A 243 -5.96 -6.42 -12.56
C HIS A 243 -4.98 -7.45 -11.96
N PHE A 244 -4.27 -7.07 -10.90
CA PHE A 244 -3.40 -7.98 -10.15
C PHE A 244 -4.19 -9.19 -9.63
N LEU A 245 -5.34 -8.99 -8.99
CA LEU A 245 -6.17 -10.07 -8.46
C LEU A 245 -6.65 -11.03 -9.57
N GLN A 246 -6.98 -10.51 -10.74
CA GLN A 246 -7.31 -11.36 -11.89
C GLN A 246 -6.12 -12.20 -12.37
N GLN A 247 -4.91 -11.64 -12.37
CA GLN A 247 -3.71 -12.37 -12.75
C GLN A 247 -3.38 -13.48 -11.74
N GLU A 248 -3.49 -13.18 -10.45
CA GLU A 248 -3.25 -14.17 -9.38
C GLU A 248 -4.25 -15.32 -9.45
N LEU A 249 -5.54 -15.03 -9.68
CA LEU A 249 -6.53 -16.09 -9.87
C LEU A 249 -6.20 -16.98 -11.09
N ARG A 250 -5.80 -16.38 -12.22
CA ARG A 250 -5.37 -17.14 -13.40
C ARG A 250 -4.16 -18.03 -13.10
N ALA A 251 -3.19 -17.53 -12.35
CA ALA A 251 -2.02 -18.30 -11.96
C ALA A 251 -2.40 -19.50 -11.09
N VAL A 252 -3.29 -19.32 -10.11
CA VAL A 252 -3.83 -20.40 -9.29
C VAL A 252 -4.60 -21.41 -10.15
N GLN A 253 -5.47 -20.96 -11.04
CA GLN A 253 -6.25 -21.82 -11.93
C GLN A 253 -5.36 -22.67 -12.85
N GLN A 254 -4.25 -22.11 -13.33
CA GLN A 254 -3.27 -22.84 -14.14
C GLN A 254 -2.57 -23.93 -13.32
N GLU A 255 -2.13 -23.60 -12.10
CA GLU A 255 -1.42 -24.54 -11.23
C GLU A 255 -2.28 -25.75 -10.84
N VAL A 256 -3.57 -25.52 -10.57
CA VAL A 256 -4.49 -26.59 -10.18
C VAL A 256 -5.39 -27.10 -11.33
N SER A 257 -5.05 -26.79 -12.57
CA SER A 257 -5.86 -27.09 -13.76
C SER A 257 -6.13 -28.58 -13.95
N GLN A 258 -5.18 -29.45 -13.60
CA GLN A 258 -5.28 -30.90 -13.70
C GLN A 258 -6.43 -31.51 -12.87
N TRP A 259 -6.86 -30.83 -11.81
CA TRP A 259 -7.94 -31.30 -10.93
C TRP A 259 -9.31 -30.70 -11.27
N LYS A 260 -9.39 -29.87 -12.31
CA LYS A 260 -10.61 -29.12 -12.65
C LYS A 260 -11.84 -30.02 -12.86
N GLU A 261 -11.65 -31.18 -13.52
CA GLU A 261 -12.73 -32.12 -13.84
C GLU A 261 -13.07 -33.10 -12.70
N THR A 262 -12.17 -33.23 -11.71
CA THR A 262 -12.28 -34.22 -10.62
C THR A 262 -12.56 -33.62 -9.27
N MET A 263 -12.30 -32.31 -9.09
CA MET A 263 -12.48 -31.62 -7.83
C MET A 263 -13.87 -30.94 -7.78
N PRO A 264 -14.76 -31.37 -6.88
CA PRO A 264 -15.99 -30.63 -6.61
C PRO A 264 -15.66 -29.19 -6.20
N ASP A 265 -16.46 -28.23 -6.63
CA ASP A 265 -16.30 -26.82 -6.26
C ASP A 265 -14.90 -26.23 -6.59
N TRP A 266 -14.30 -26.69 -7.68
CA TRP A 266 -12.95 -26.27 -8.09
C TRP A 266 -12.77 -24.73 -8.11
N HIS A 267 -13.78 -23.97 -8.55
CA HIS A 267 -13.72 -22.51 -8.57
C HIS A 267 -13.64 -21.92 -7.17
N HIS A 268 -14.36 -22.48 -6.20
CA HIS A 268 -14.27 -22.07 -4.80
C HIS A 268 -12.87 -22.37 -4.22
N HIS A 269 -12.31 -23.54 -4.50
CA HIS A 269 -10.96 -23.90 -4.08
C HIS A 269 -9.90 -22.95 -4.66
N CYS A 270 -10.06 -22.51 -5.91
CA CYS A 270 -9.17 -21.49 -6.49
C CYS A 270 -9.22 -20.16 -5.71
N GLN A 271 -10.41 -19.72 -5.26
CA GLN A 271 -10.56 -18.53 -4.43
C GLN A 271 -9.90 -18.71 -3.06
N VAL A 272 -10.03 -19.87 -2.43
CA VAL A 272 -9.38 -20.19 -1.13
C VAL A 272 -7.86 -20.16 -1.25
N ILE A 273 -7.31 -20.80 -2.29
CA ILE A 273 -5.86 -20.80 -2.56
C ILE A 273 -5.37 -19.39 -2.82
N MET A 274 -6.08 -18.64 -3.66
CA MET A 274 -5.76 -17.25 -3.95
C MET A 274 -5.68 -16.42 -2.67
N ARG A 275 -6.67 -16.53 -1.79
CA ARG A 275 -6.67 -15.86 -0.49
C ARG A 275 -5.43 -16.16 0.34
N SER A 276 -5.03 -17.43 0.36
CA SER A 276 -3.82 -17.85 1.10
C SER A 276 -2.53 -17.28 0.52
N CYS A 277 -2.49 -17.03 -0.80
CA CYS A 277 -1.31 -16.50 -1.48
C CYS A 277 -1.23 -14.97 -1.47
N THR A 278 -2.36 -14.29 -1.55
CA THR A 278 -2.44 -12.83 -1.77
C THR A 278 -3.07 -12.06 -0.60
N GLY A 279 -3.61 -12.77 0.39
CA GLY A 279 -4.30 -12.18 1.53
C GLY A 279 -5.74 -11.74 1.24
N ILE A 280 -6.17 -11.71 -0.02
CA ILE A 280 -7.50 -11.28 -0.44
C ILE A 280 -7.95 -12.07 -1.68
N ASN A 281 -9.22 -12.45 -1.76
CA ASN A 281 -9.84 -13.06 -2.94
C ASN A 281 -10.93 -12.15 -3.54
N PHE A 282 -11.69 -12.64 -4.51
CA PHE A 282 -12.73 -11.84 -5.17
C PHE A 282 -13.90 -11.48 -4.25
N GLU A 283 -14.28 -12.34 -3.33
CA GLU A 283 -15.30 -12.06 -2.32
C GLU A 283 -14.85 -10.94 -1.39
N GLU A 284 -13.65 -11.05 -0.83
CA GLU A 284 -13.10 -10.03 0.07
C GLU A 284 -12.83 -8.71 -0.65
N PHE A 285 -12.46 -8.77 -1.93
CA PHE A 285 -12.31 -7.57 -2.73
C PHE A 285 -13.65 -6.83 -2.90
N TYR A 286 -14.75 -7.56 -3.11
CA TYR A 286 -16.08 -6.94 -3.09
C TYR A 286 -16.40 -6.29 -1.74
N HIS A 287 -16.13 -6.97 -0.62
CA HIS A 287 -16.33 -6.40 0.71
C HIS A 287 -15.47 -5.17 0.96
N PHE A 288 -14.24 -5.18 0.49
CA PHE A 288 -13.37 -4.01 0.51
C PHE A 288 -13.98 -2.83 -0.26
N LEU A 289 -14.43 -3.04 -1.50
CA LEU A 289 -15.09 -2.00 -2.30
C LEU A 289 -16.35 -1.48 -1.62
N LYS A 290 -17.16 -2.38 -1.07
CA LYS A 290 -18.40 -2.05 -0.36
C LYS A 290 -18.15 -1.14 0.83
N VAL A 291 -17.21 -1.46 1.71
CA VAL A 291 -16.92 -0.67 2.91
C VAL A 291 -16.49 0.74 2.53
N ILE A 292 -15.62 0.88 1.55
CA ILE A 292 -15.17 2.19 1.10
C ILE A 292 -16.31 2.97 0.42
N ALA A 293 -17.09 2.30 -0.44
CA ALA A 293 -18.24 2.92 -1.11
C ALA A 293 -19.26 3.48 -0.11
N GLU A 294 -19.67 2.68 0.88
CA GLU A 294 -20.63 3.09 1.90
C GLU A 294 -20.14 4.31 2.68
N ARG A 295 -18.88 4.38 3.03
CA ARG A 295 -18.27 5.54 3.69
C ARG A 295 -18.27 6.79 2.81
N ARG A 296 -17.98 6.63 1.52
CA ARG A 296 -18.01 7.76 0.57
C ARG A 296 -19.43 8.26 0.31
N LEU A 297 -20.42 7.37 0.25
CA LEU A 297 -21.83 7.73 0.14
C LEU A 297 -22.31 8.54 1.34
N LEU A 298 -21.92 8.15 2.57
CA LEU A 298 -22.23 8.93 3.78
C LEU A 298 -21.63 10.34 3.72
N LEU A 299 -20.36 10.48 3.33
CA LEU A 299 -19.71 11.79 3.18
C LEU A 299 -20.42 12.68 2.15
N LEU A 300 -20.91 12.11 1.06
CA LEU A 300 -21.66 12.86 0.04
C LEU A 300 -23.04 13.30 0.57
N ALA A 301 -23.72 12.46 1.35
CA ALA A 301 -25.01 12.79 1.96
C ALA A 301 -24.88 13.91 3.01
N GLU A 302 -23.87 13.84 3.88
CA GLU A 302 -23.59 14.87 4.89
C GLU A 302 -23.16 16.20 4.26
N GLY A 303 -22.41 16.19 3.16
CA GLY A 303 -21.97 17.38 2.44
C GLY A 303 -23.09 18.15 1.74
N THR A 304 -24.24 17.51 1.50
CA THR A 304 -25.42 18.16 0.92
C THR A 304 -26.26 18.90 1.97
N ASP A 305 -26.18 18.50 3.25
CA ASP A 305 -26.95 19.10 4.35
C ASP A 305 -26.24 20.29 5.03
N SER A 306 -24.92 20.39 4.93
CA SER A 306 -24.14 21.48 5.51
C SER A 306 -23.72 22.47 4.43
N GLY A 307 -24.56 23.50 4.21
CA GLY A 307 -24.14 24.66 3.44
C GLY A 307 -22.86 25.24 4.02
N ALA A 308 -21.82 25.26 3.20
CA ALA A 308 -20.58 26.00 3.30
C ALA A 308 -20.13 26.41 4.70
N MET A 309 -19.32 25.59 5.36
CA MET A 309 -18.37 26.07 6.35
C MET A 309 -16.96 25.89 5.75
N GLU A 310 -16.50 26.96 5.14
CA GLU A 310 -15.09 27.14 4.81
C GLU A 310 -14.28 27.26 6.10
N GLY A 311 -13.18 26.53 6.19
CA GLY A 311 -12.11 26.83 7.13
C GLY A 311 -12.05 25.98 8.40
N GLY A 312 -11.71 24.73 8.28
CA GLY A 312 -11.19 23.93 9.38
C GLY A 312 -10.10 22.99 8.84
N ALA A 313 -8.91 23.06 9.43
CA ALA A 313 -7.81 22.12 9.19
C ALA A 313 -8.18 20.74 9.80
N GLY A 314 -9.22 20.12 9.25
CA GLY A 314 -9.61 18.75 9.55
C GLY A 314 -9.17 17.86 8.41
N SER A 315 -8.49 16.78 8.70
CA SER A 315 -8.08 15.70 7.81
C SER A 315 -9.25 14.94 7.17
N GLY A 316 -10.30 15.62 6.71
CA GLY A 316 -11.47 15.05 6.10
C GLY A 316 -11.38 15.05 4.58
N LEU A 317 -11.68 13.92 3.97
CA LEU A 317 -11.94 13.82 2.54
C LEU A 317 -13.14 14.73 2.22
N GLY A 318 -12.91 15.75 1.38
CA GLY A 318 -14.00 16.63 0.94
C GLY A 318 -14.96 15.91 -0.02
N PRO A 319 -16.16 16.49 -0.28
CA PRO A 319 -17.18 15.89 -1.13
C PRO A 319 -16.68 15.62 -2.56
N HIS A 320 -15.78 16.43 -3.08
CA HIS A 320 -15.18 16.22 -4.40
C HIS A 320 -14.28 14.97 -4.43
N GLN A 321 -13.51 14.71 -3.37
CA GLN A 321 -12.73 13.49 -3.27
C GLN A 321 -13.65 12.27 -3.12
N ALA A 322 -14.72 12.37 -2.34
CA ALA A 322 -15.70 11.29 -2.19
C ALA A 322 -16.39 10.98 -3.53
N ALA A 323 -16.76 11.99 -4.31
CA ALA A 323 -17.34 11.80 -5.63
C ALA A 323 -16.35 11.14 -6.62
N PHE A 324 -15.09 11.55 -6.59
CA PHE A 324 -14.04 10.89 -7.38
C PHE A 324 -13.90 9.40 -6.97
N ASP A 325 -13.83 9.13 -5.68
CA ASP A 325 -13.69 7.77 -5.14
C ASP A 325 -14.87 6.89 -5.56
N VAL A 326 -16.11 7.39 -5.43
CA VAL A 326 -17.33 6.68 -5.87
C VAL A 326 -17.28 6.37 -7.36
N SER A 327 -16.88 7.31 -8.19
CA SER A 327 -16.72 7.08 -9.63
C SER A 327 -15.72 5.95 -9.93
N ARG A 328 -14.58 5.92 -9.22
CA ARG A 328 -13.55 4.85 -9.41
C ARG A 328 -14.06 3.49 -8.94
N ILE A 329 -14.73 3.46 -7.80
CA ILE A 329 -15.33 2.22 -7.28
C ILE A 329 -16.39 1.69 -8.26
N THR A 330 -17.27 2.56 -8.76
CA THR A 330 -18.32 2.18 -9.72
C THR A 330 -17.74 1.49 -10.96
N GLU A 331 -16.70 2.06 -11.55
CA GLU A 331 -16.06 1.50 -12.73
C GLU A 331 -15.43 0.13 -12.47
N VAL A 332 -14.74 -0.01 -11.36
CA VAL A 332 -14.09 -1.28 -11.00
C VAL A 332 -15.14 -2.32 -10.60
N LEU A 333 -16.15 -1.94 -9.81
CA LEU A 333 -17.24 -2.84 -9.40
C LEU A 333 -18.02 -3.36 -10.62
N ALA A 334 -18.28 -2.53 -11.62
CA ALA A 334 -18.89 -2.98 -12.87
C ALA A 334 -18.06 -4.08 -13.56
N SER A 335 -16.73 -3.92 -13.57
CA SER A 335 -15.82 -4.96 -14.09
C SER A 335 -15.81 -6.23 -13.23
N VAL A 336 -15.91 -6.10 -11.90
CA VAL A 336 -15.99 -7.25 -10.97
C VAL A 336 -17.27 -8.03 -11.21
N VAL A 337 -18.41 -7.38 -11.22
CA VAL A 337 -19.74 -8.00 -11.43
C VAL A 337 -19.81 -8.72 -12.78
N ALA A 338 -19.22 -8.15 -13.83
CA ALA A 338 -19.17 -8.75 -15.16
C ALA A 338 -18.16 -9.90 -15.30
N HIS A 339 -17.30 -10.13 -14.30
CA HIS A 339 -16.24 -11.13 -14.42
C HIS A 339 -16.77 -12.56 -14.26
N PRO A 340 -16.49 -13.48 -15.20
CA PRO A 340 -17.05 -14.84 -15.18
C PRO A 340 -16.76 -15.65 -13.92
N ASP A 341 -15.58 -15.45 -13.30
CA ASP A 341 -15.23 -16.14 -12.06
C ASP A 341 -15.87 -15.50 -10.83
N PHE A 342 -16.15 -14.19 -10.85
CA PHE A 342 -16.92 -13.56 -9.79
C PHE A 342 -18.38 -14.02 -9.79
N GLN A 343 -18.96 -14.25 -10.95
CA GLN A 343 -20.33 -14.79 -11.10
C GLN A 343 -20.50 -16.20 -10.51
N LYS A 344 -19.38 -16.90 -10.21
CA LYS A 344 -19.38 -18.20 -9.53
C LYS A 344 -19.22 -18.09 -8.01
N VAL A 345 -18.98 -16.90 -7.50
CA VAL A 345 -18.95 -16.63 -6.04
C VAL A 345 -20.40 -16.63 -5.54
N ASP A 346 -20.63 -17.29 -4.42
CA ASP A 346 -21.96 -17.26 -3.77
C ASP A 346 -22.18 -15.89 -3.10
N THR A 347 -22.93 -15.03 -3.76
CA THR A 347 -23.28 -13.70 -3.28
C THR A 347 -24.66 -13.63 -2.61
N GLY A 348 -25.31 -14.78 -2.41
CA GLY A 348 -26.68 -14.85 -1.91
C GLY A 348 -26.89 -14.24 -0.52
N MET A 349 -25.86 -14.25 0.30
CA MET A 349 -25.86 -13.69 1.66
C MET A 349 -25.27 -12.27 1.74
N PHE A 350 -24.83 -11.68 0.62
CA PHE A 350 -24.26 -10.34 0.64
C PHE A 350 -25.36 -9.27 0.76
N SER A 351 -25.09 -8.25 1.55
CA SER A 351 -26.01 -7.13 1.75
C SER A 351 -25.21 -5.80 1.78
N PRO A 352 -25.44 -4.91 0.79
CA PRO A 352 -26.19 -5.14 -0.44
C PRO A 352 -25.52 -6.20 -1.32
N ARG A 353 -26.27 -6.73 -2.29
CA ARG A 353 -25.68 -7.58 -3.34
C ARG A 353 -24.84 -6.72 -4.29
N PRO A 354 -23.86 -7.32 -4.97
CA PRO A 354 -22.95 -6.54 -5.84
C PRO A 354 -23.68 -5.69 -6.90
N GLU A 355 -24.73 -6.24 -7.50
CA GLU A 355 -25.53 -5.55 -8.52
C GLU A 355 -26.35 -4.39 -7.93
N GLU A 356 -26.85 -4.55 -6.70
CA GLU A 356 -27.60 -3.52 -5.97
C GLU A 356 -26.69 -2.35 -5.59
N LEU A 357 -25.48 -2.66 -5.10
CA LEU A 357 -24.47 -1.64 -4.81
C LEU A 357 -24.04 -0.90 -6.07
N LEU A 358 -23.79 -1.63 -7.16
CA LEU A 358 -23.42 -1.03 -8.43
C LEU A 358 -24.48 -0.04 -8.93
N GLN A 359 -25.74 -0.44 -8.93
CA GLN A 359 -26.86 0.42 -9.32
C GLN A 359 -26.91 1.69 -8.46
N GLN A 360 -26.80 1.56 -7.14
CA GLN A 360 -26.78 2.71 -6.23
C GLN A 360 -25.64 3.68 -6.54
N LEU A 361 -24.45 3.17 -6.81
CA LEU A 361 -23.29 3.99 -7.13
C LEU A 361 -23.44 4.68 -8.50
N GLU A 362 -23.99 3.99 -9.50
CA GLU A 362 -24.29 4.57 -10.82
C GLU A 362 -25.27 5.75 -10.74
N GLU A 363 -26.32 5.61 -9.92
CA GLU A 363 -27.30 6.69 -9.66
C GLU A 363 -26.63 7.92 -9.01
N VAL A 364 -25.72 7.71 -8.07
CA VAL A 364 -24.97 8.79 -7.42
C VAL A 364 -24.00 9.45 -8.40
N VAL A 365 -23.26 8.68 -9.22
CA VAL A 365 -22.36 9.22 -10.24
C VAL A 365 -23.16 10.09 -11.22
N ALA A 366 -24.28 9.60 -11.73
CA ALA A 366 -25.14 10.35 -12.66
C ALA A 366 -25.66 11.66 -12.04
N SER A 367 -25.98 11.66 -10.76
CA SER A 367 -26.44 12.87 -10.06
C SER A 367 -25.31 13.89 -9.83
N THR A 368 -24.08 13.44 -9.65
CA THR A 368 -22.91 14.32 -9.43
C THR A 368 -22.33 14.89 -10.71
N GLU A 369 -22.59 14.30 -11.88
CA GLU A 369 -22.19 14.84 -13.18
C GLU A 369 -23.04 16.05 -13.62
N SER A 370 -24.20 16.23 -12.99
CA SER A 370 -25.12 17.32 -13.28
C SER A 370 -24.90 18.57 -12.40
N ILE A 371 -23.91 18.57 -11.51
CA ILE A 371 -23.47 19.68 -10.67
C ILE A 371 -22.11 20.20 -11.17
#